data_33c7f8ad7155f9df2d5e2f5b9a91537f
#
_entry.id   33c7f8ad7155f9df2d5e2f5b9a91537f
#
_cell.length_a   1.000
_cell.length_b   1.000
_cell.length_c   1.000
_cell.angle_alpha   90.00
_cell.angle_beta   90.00
_cell.angle_gamma   90.00
#
_symmetry.space_group_name_H-M   'P 1'
#
loop_
_entity.id
_entity.type
_entity.pdbx_description
1 polymer ?
#
loop_
_entity_poly.entity_id
_entity_poly.type
_entity_poly.pdbx_seq_one_letter_code
_entity_poly.pdbx_strand_id
1 'polypeptide(L)'
;MVKAMAKIAKQLTELIGNTPLLELTNYEKENELEANLIVKLEYFNPLGSVKDRVAHAMIEQGIADGKINSDTVIIEPTSGNTGIGLAFVTAAKGLHLILTMPDTMSVERRKIVSALGAEIVLTPGRDGMKGAIKKAEELKEEYGNAFIPQQ
;
A
#
# COMPACT_ATOMS: atom_id res chain seq x y z
N MET A 1 -0.24 -26.89 -30.41
CA MET A 1 -0.57 -25.91 -29.37
C MET A 1 0.33 -26.16 -28.15
N VAL A 2 1.27 -25.27 -27.87
CA VAL A 2 2.07 -25.35 -26.64
C VAL A 2 1.13 -24.93 -25.51
N LYS A 3 0.77 -25.86 -24.61
CA LYS A 3 0.03 -25.56 -23.39
C LYS A 3 0.92 -24.61 -22.57
N ALA A 4 0.52 -23.34 -22.44
CA ALA A 4 1.20 -22.44 -21.54
C ALA A 4 1.18 -23.06 -20.14
N MET A 5 2.36 -23.39 -19.60
CA MET A 5 2.46 -23.89 -18.24
C MET A 5 1.99 -22.77 -17.29
N ALA A 6 1.08 -23.11 -16.37
CA ALA A 6 0.60 -22.17 -15.40
C ALA A 6 1.78 -21.59 -14.60
N LYS A 7 1.94 -20.26 -14.58
CA LYS A 7 2.94 -19.59 -13.75
C LYS A 7 2.47 -19.64 -12.30
N ILE A 8 3.20 -20.38 -11.46
CA ILE A 8 2.93 -20.43 -10.01
C ILE A 8 3.71 -19.29 -9.37
N ALA A 9 3.01 -18.31 -8.80
CA ALA A 9 3.61 -17.24 -8.02
C ALA A 9 4.16 -17.79 -6.70
N LYS A 10 5.35 -17.37 -6.32
CA LYS A 10 6.01 -17.76 -5.06
C LYS A 10 5.81 -16.72 -3.95
N GLN A 11 5.53 -15.50 -4.34
CA GLN A 11 5.25 -14.39 -3.44
C GLN A 11 3.96 -13.70 -3.89
N LEU A 12 3.17 -13.25 -2.92
CA LEU A 12 1.91 -12.56 -3.20
C LEU A 12 2.14 -11.23 -3.96
N THR A 13 3.30 -10.59 -3.79
CA THR A 13 3.71 -9.38 -4.52
C THR A 13 3.84 -9.59 -6.03
N GLU A 14 4.09 -10.82 -6.49
CA GLU A 14 4.13 -11.15 -7.93
C GLU A 14 2.74 -11.08 -8.60
N LEU A 15 1.68 -11.03 -7.80
CA LEU A 15 0.29 -10.92 -8.26
C LEU A 15 -0.20 -9.48 -8.35
N ILE A 16 0.63 -8.50 -7.97
CA ILE A 16 0.28 -7.07 -8.09
C ILE A 16 0.20 -6.71 -9.56
N GLY A 17 -0.86 -6.03 -9.93
CA GLY A 17 -1.06 -5.56 -11.29
C GLY A 17 -1.76 -6.56 -12.20
N ASN A 18 -1.60 -6.40 -13.51
CA ASN A 18 -2.34 -7.15 -14.53
C ASN A 18 -3.86 -7.21 -14.26
N THR A 19 -4.39 -6.18 -13.60
CA THR A 19 -5.80 -6.10 -13.24
C THR A 19 -6.67 -6.05 -14.50
N PRO A 20 -7.84 -6.72 -14.50
CA PRO A 20 -8.68 -6.81 -15.68
C PRO A 20 -9.31 -5.48 -16.06
N LEU A 21 -9.69 -5.38 -17.32
CA LEU A 21 -10.55 -4.32 -17.85
C LEU A 21 -11.97 -4.85 -17.96
N LEU A 22 -12.95 -4.01 -17.67
CA LEU A 22 -14.38 -4.31 -17.81
C LEU A 22 -15.07 -3.18 -18.57
N GLU A 23 -15.78 -3.54 -19.62
CA GLU A 23 -16.68 -2.62 -20.33
C GLU A 23 -18.05 -2.58 -19.60
N LEU A 24 -18.54 -1.36 -19.33
CA LEU A 24 -19.77 -1.15 -18.58
C LEU A 24 -21.01 -1.13 -19.52
N THR A 25 -21.18 -2.19 -20.31
CA THR A 25 -22.18 -2.28 -21.38
C THR A 25 -23.62 -2.02 -20.93
N ASN A 26 -24.01 -2.47 -19.73
CA ASN A 26 -25.35 -2.20 -19.20
C ASN A 26 -25.53 -0.72 -18.85
N TYR A 27 -24.50 -0.12 -18.24
CA TYR A 27 -24.52 1.29 -17.87
C TYR A 27 -24.56 2.20 -19.13
N GLU A 28 -23.78 1.84 -20.16
CA GLU A 28 -23.79 2.53 -21.45
C GLU A 28 -25.18 2.53 -22.09
N LYS A 29 -25.80 1.36 -22.11
CA LYS A 29 -27.13 1.17 -22.67
C LYS A 29 -28.22 1.91 -21.90
N GLU A 30 -28.21 1.83 -20.58
CA GLU A 30 -29.20 2.49 -19.70
C GLU A 30 -29.11 4.02 -19.78
N ASN A 31 -27.94 4.56 -20.08
CA ASN A 31 -27.68 6.00 -20.16
C ASN A 31 -27.55 6.50 -21.61
N GLU A 32 -27.84 5.66 -22.60
CA GLU A 32 -27.77 6.00 -24.03
C GLU A 32 -26.44 6.63 -24.44
N LEU A 33 -25.32 6.09 -23.93
CA LEU A 33 -23.99 6.63 -24.20
C LEU A 33 -23.46 6.17 -25.57
N GLU A 34 -22.89 7.09 -26.33
CA GLU A 34 -22.20 6.79 -27.58
C GLU A 34 -20.75 6.31 -27.37
N ALA A 35 -20.20 6.51 -26.19
CA ALA A 35 -18.83 6.14 -25.83
C ALA A 35 -18.77 4.80 -25.10
N ASN A 36 -17.76 4.01 -25.37
CA ASN A 36 -17.45 2.80 -24.60
C ASN A 36 -16.76 3.18 -23.30
N LEU A 37 -17.34 2.78 -22.17
CA LEU A 37 -16.77 2.99 -20.83
C LEU A 37 -16.03 1.77 -20.37
N ILE A 38 -14.71 1.85 -20.38
CA ILE A 38 -13.84 0.77 -19.92
C ILE A 38 -13.23 1.14 -18.58
N VAL A 39 -13.49 0.33 -17.55
CA VAL A 39 -12.95 0.50 -16.21
C VAL A 39 -11.85 -0.50 -15.92
N LYS A 40 -10.78 -0.05 -15.24
CA LYS A 40 -9.69 -0.90 -14.77
C LYS A 40 -9.97 -1.30 -13.32
N LEU A 41 -10.10 -2.60 -13.09
CA LEU A 41 -10.57 -3.14 -11.82
C LEU A 41 -9.41 -3.32 -10.81
N GLU A 42 -8.96 -2.22 -10.23
CA GLU A 42 -7.82 -2.22 -9.31
C GLU A 42 -8.07 -2.96 -7.99
N TYR A 43 -9.29 -3.28 -7.63
CA TYR A 43 -9.60 -4.11 -6.46
C TYR A 43 -9.20 -5.60 -6.64
N PHE A 44 -8.80 -6.02 -7.84
CA PHE A 44 -8.19 -7.33 -8.09
C PHE A 44 -6.72 -7.43 -7.68
N ASN A 45 -6.09 -6.33 -7.26
CA ASN A 45 -4.79 -6.42 -6.60
C ASN A 45 -4.91 -7.21 -5.27
N PRO A 46 -3.83 -7.83 -4.78
CA PRO A 46 -3.85 -8.73 -3.61
C PRO A 46 -4.52 -8.16 -2.35
N LEU A 47 -4.32 -6.88 -2.05
CA LEU A 47 -4.96 -6.17 -0.92
C LEU A 47 -6.14 -5.28 -1.35
N GLY A 48 -6.62 -5.48 -2.57
CA GLY A 48 -7.86 -4.89 -3.05
C GLY A 48 -7.78 -3.42 -3.46
N SER A 49 -6.61 -2.90 -3.76
CA SER A 49 -6.51 -1.50 -4.20
C SER A 49 -5.32 -1.21 -5.12
N VAL A 50 -5.39 -0.07 -5.84
CA VAL A 50 -4.27 0.47 -6.63
C VAL A 50 -3.03 0.76 -5.77
N LYS A 51 -3.18 0.89 -4.44
CA LYS A 51 -2.08 1.23 -3.54
C LYS A 51 -1.09 0.09 -3.35
N ASP A 52 -1.46 -1.14 -3.68
CA ASP A 52 -0.53 -2.26 -3.75
C ASP A 52 0.60 -1.98 -4.76
N ARG A 53 0.26 -1.39 -5.92
CA ARG A 53 1.23 -0.96 -6.94
C ARG A 53 2.16 0.14 -6.42
N VAL A 54 1.56 1.16 -5.79
CA VAL A 54 2.31 2.32 -5.27
C VAL A 54 3.28 1.89 -4.19
N ALA A 55 2.80 1.12 -3.20
CA ALA A 55 3.63 0.61 -2.12
C ALA A 55 4.78 -0.27 -2.64
N HIS A 56 4.49 -1.18 -3.57
CA HIS A 56 5.51 -2.04 -4.17
C HIS A 56 6.58 -1.21 -4.89
N ALA A 57 6.17 -0.25 -5.72
CA ALA A 57 7.12 0.60 -6.45
C ALA A 57 8.01 1.43 -5.52
N MET A 58 7.44 2.03 -4.46
CA MET A 58 8.20 2.82 -3.49
C MET A 58 9.26 1.99 -2.75
N ILE A 59 8.91 0.79 -2.32
CA ILE A 59 9.84 -0.11 -1.61
C ILE A 59 10.91 -0.64 -2.56
N GLU A 60 10.54 -1.12 -3.76
CA GLU A 60 11.52 -1.61 -4.74
C GLU A 60 12.49 -0.51 -5.16
N GLN A 61 11.99 0.71 -5.41
CA GLN A 61 12.85 1.82 -5.77
C GLN A 61 13.76 2.24 -4.60
N GLY A 62 13.23 2.25 -3.36
CA GLY A 62 14.04 2.55 -2.18
C GLY A 62 15.18 1.54 -1.97
N ILE A 63 14.94 0.26 -2.24
CA ILE A 63 15.96 -0.79 -2.21
C ILE A 63 16.97 -0.59 -3.35
N ALA A 64 16.51 -0.35 -4.57
CA ALA A 64 17.37 -0.14 -5.74
C ALA A 64 18.27 1.10 -5.59
N ASP A 65 17.77 2.16 -4.96
CA ASP A 65 18.51 3.39 -4.64
C ASP A 65 19.49 3.24 -3.45
N GLY A 66 19.50 2.08 -2.77
CA GLY A 66 20.30 1.85 -1.56
C GLY A 66 19.80 2.61 -0.32
N LYS A 67 18.57 3.15 -0.35
CA LYS A 67 17.93 3.86 0.79
C LYS A 67 17.27 2.90 1.78
N ILE A 68 16.95 1.69 1.34
CA ILE A 68 16.35 0.63 2.15
C ILE A 68 17.26 -0.60 2.14
N ASN A 69 17.65 -1.05 3.32
CA ASN A 69 18.33 -2.33 3.57
C ASN A 69 17.59 -3.11 4.67
N SER A 70 18.11 -4.26 5.09
CA SER A 70 17.49 -5.12 6.12
C SER A 70 17.27 -4.43 7.47
N ASP A 71 18.05 -3.42 7.79
CA ASP A 71 18.03 -2.73 9.09
C ASP A 71 17.32 -1.37 9.03
N THR A 72 16.81 -1.00 7.85
CA THR A 72 16.11 0.26 7.65
C THR A 72 14.68 0.17 8.19
N VAL A 73 14.31 1.12 9.05
CA VAL A 73 12.92 1.28 9.51
C VAL A 73 12.15 2.13 8.49
N ILE A 74 11.10 1.56 7.92
CA ILE A 74 10.22 2.29 7.01
C ILE A 74 9.13 2.96 7.83
N ILE A 75 8.93 4.26 7.66
CA ILE A 75 7.95 5.04 8.42
C ILE A 75 7.05 5.77 7.43
N GLU A 76 5.74 5.67 7.57
CA GLU A 76 4.80 6.40 6.69
C GLU A 76 3.63 6.97 7.49
N PRO A 77 3.38 8.29 7.39
CA PRO A 77 2.20 8.91 7.97
C PRO A 77 1.00 8.67 7.04
N THR A 78 0.19 7.66 7.35
CA THR A 78 -0.94 7.30 6.50
C THR A 78 -2.06 6.62 7.28
N SER A 79 -3.28 6.83 6.86
CA SER A 79 -4.48 6.26 7.45
C SER A 79 -5.31 5.44 6.45
N GLY A 80 -4.82 5.33 5.22
CA GLY A 80 -5.55 4.74 4.10
C GLY A 80 -4.94 3.47 3.53
N ASN A 81 -5.36 3.15 2.31
CA ASN A 81 -4.91 1.95 1.59
C ASN A 81 -3.39 1.94 1.32
N THR A 82 -2.73 3.09 1.35
CA THR A 82 -1.26 3.16 1.27
C THR A 82 -0.59 2.43 2.42
N GLY A 83 -1.08 2.64 3.66
CA GLY A 83 -0.58 1.90 4.83
C GLY A 83 -0.80 0.39 4.72
N ILE A 84 -1.95 -0.04 4.20
CA ILE A 84 -2.24 -1.46 3.95
C ILE A 84 -1.28 -2.04 2.91
N GLY A 85 -1.08 -1.34 1.78
CA GLY A 85 -0.15 -1.76 0.74
C GLY A 85 1.30 -1.82 1.23
N LEU A 86 1.76 -0.82 2.00
CA LEU A 86 3.09 -0.83 2.61
C LEU A 86 3.25 -1.99 3.59
N ALA A 87 2.29 -2.20 4.50
CA ALA A 87 2.33 -3.31 5.45
C ALA A 87 2.43 -4.67 4.75
N PHE A 88 1.69 -4.84 3.66
CA PHE A 88 1.75 -6.03 2.83
C PHE A 88 3.14 -6.25 2.20
N VAL A 89 3.67 -5.22 1.52
CA VAL A 89 4.94 -5.33 0.80
C VAL A 89 6.12 -5.51 1.76
N THR A 90 6.13 -4.76 2.88
CA THR A 90 7.18 -4.87 3.90
C THR A 90 7.16 -6.22 4.59
N ALA A 91 5.98 -6.78 4.91
CA ALA A 91 5.83 -8.13 5.44
C ALA A 91 6.40 -9.18 4.48
N ALA A 92 6.07 -9.08 3.18
CA ALA A 92 6.59 -10.01 2.16
C ALA A 92 8.12 -9.97 2.01
N LYS A 93 8.75 -8.85 2.39
CA LYS A 93 10.21 -8.64 2.31
C LYS A 93 10.94 -8.76 3.65
N GLY A 94 10.23 -9.00 4.76
CA GLY A 94 10.81 -9.05 6.09
C GLY A 94 11.37 -7.71 6.58
N LEU A 95 10.80 -6.58 6.14
CA LEU A 95 11.20 -5.23 6.50
C LEU A 95 10.36 -4.69 7.65
N HIS A 96 10.96 -3.84 8.50
CA HIS A 96 10.25 -3.19 9.60
C HIS A 96 9.46 -1.97 9.11
N LEU A 97 8.19 -1.90 9.43
CA LEU A 97 7.29 -0.80 9.09
C LEU A 97 6.63 -0.20 10.33
N ILE A 98 6.70 1.12 10.45
CA ILE A 98 5.95 1.92 11.41
C ILE A 98 4.97 2.82 10.66
N LEU A 99 3.70 2.75 11.01
CA LEU A 99 2.66 3.66 10.49
C LEU A 99 2.25 4.64 11.55
N THR A 100 2.37 5.93 11.27
CA THR A 100 1.85 6.97 12.15
C THR A 100 0.47 7.42 11.67
N MET A 101 -0.51 7.51 12.57
CA MET A 101 -1.87 7.90 12.22
C MET A 101 -2.64 8.49 13.41
N PRO A 102 -3.63 9.37 13.15
CA PRO A 102 -4.51 9.86 14.21
C PRO A 102 -5.30 8.73 14.89
N ASP A 103 -5.52 8.85 16.18
CA ASP A 103 -6.29 7.88 16.99
C ASP A 103 -7.78 7.80 16.62
N THR A 104 -8.26 8.75 15.81
CA THR A 104 -9.61 8.76 15.23
C THR A 104 -9.78 7.79 14.05
N MET A 105 -8.69 7.17 13.58
CA MET A 105 -8.75 6.19 12.49
C MET A 105 -9.43 4.89 12.91
N SER A 106 -10.13 4.26 11.94
CA SER A 106 -10.94 3.08 12.23
C SER A 106 -10.14 1.92 12.81
N VAL A 107 -10.74 1.25 13.79
CA VAL A 107 -10.14 0.09 14.48
C VAL A 107 -9.88 -1.05 13.49
N GLU A 108 -10.75 -1.22 12.49
CA GLU A 108 -10.64 -2.27 11.47
C GLU A 108 -9.34 -2.10 10.66
N ARG A 109 -9.03 -0.87 10.22
CA ARG A 109 -7.79 -0.58 9.49
C ARG A 109 -6.56 -0.83 10.33
N ARG A 110 -6.58 -0.43 11.61
CA ARG A 110 -5.48 -0.72 12.54
C ARG A 110 -5.26 -2.23 12.68
N LYS A 111 -6.34 -3.01 12.84
CA LYS A 111 -6.25 -4.47 12.92
C LYS A 111 -5.64 -5.10 11.67
N ILE A 112 -6.02 -4.62 10.47
CA ILE A 112 -5.46 -5.13 9.21
C ILE A 112 -3.94 -4.91 9.14
N VAL A 113 -3.48 -3.68 9.36
CA VAL A 113 -2.04 -3.37 9.26
C VAL A 113 -1.22 -4.04 10.36
N SER A 114 -1.77 -4.16 11.60
CA SER A 114 -1.13 -4.92 12.68
C SER A 114 -1.06 -6.42 12.37
N ALA A 115 -2.10 -6.99 11.77
CA ALA A 115 -2.10 -8.40 11.35
C ALA A 115 -1.06 -8.69 10.25
N LEU A 116 -0.70 -7.69 9.47
CA LEU A 116 0.38 -7.73 8.47
C LEU A 116 1.76 -7.45 9.09
N GLY A 117 1.86 -7.25 10.41
CA GLY A 117 3.13 -7.07 11.12
C GLY A 117 3.61 -5.62 11.23
N ALA A 118 2.83 -4.62 10.79
CA ALA A 118 3.21 -3.23 10.94
C ALA A 118 3.01 -2.75 12.39
N GLU A 119 3.96 -1.96 12.88
CA GLU A 119 3.81 -1.20 14.12
C GLU A 119 2.96 0.05 13.87
N ILE A 120 2.12 0.40 14.85
CA ILE A 120 1.26 1.58 14.76
C ILE A 120 1.60 2.55 15.88
N VAL A 121 1.89 3.80 15.52
CA VAL A 121 2.06 4.91 16.43
C VAL A 121 0.89 5.87 16.27
N LEU A 122 0.05 5.94 17.30
CA LEU A 122 -1.13 6.82 17.31
C LEU A 122 -0.76 8.23 17.75
N THR A 123 -1.32 9.21 17.05
CA THR A 123 -1.20 10.63 17.38
C THR A 123 -2.57 11.21 17.79
N PRO A 124 -2.62 12.30 18.55
CA PRO A 124 -3.89 12.89 18.96
C PRO A 124 -4.76 13.27 17.75
N GLY A 125 -6.01 12.83 17.74
CA GLY A 125 -6.95 13.07 16.64
C GLY A 125 -7.15 14.55 16.31
N ARG A 126 -7.08 15.43 17.32
CA ARG A 126 -7.16 16.89 17.14
C ARG A 126 -6.09 17.46 16.20
N ASP A 127 -4.92 16.81 16.12
CA ASP A 127 -3.80 17.26 15.30
C ASP A 127 -3.89 16.70 13.86
N GLY A 128 -4.83 15.78 13.62
CA GLY A 128 -5.10 15.19 12.31
C GLY A 128 -3.86 14.60 11.66
N MET A 129 -3.82 14.61 10.33
CA MET A 129 -2.65 14.11 9.58
C MET A 129 -1.37 14.92 9.80
N LYS A 130 -1.49 16.21 10.17
CA LYS A 130 -0.30 17.02 10.48
C LYS A 130 0.45 16.46 11.70
N GLY A 131 -0.28 16.02 12.73
CA GLY A 131 0.31 15.35 13.89
C GLY A 131 1.00 14.03 13.51
N ALA A 132 0.39 13.24 12.63
CA ALA A 132 0.99 11.99 12.16
C ALA A 132 2.28 12.24 11.35
N ILE A 133 2.29 13.24 10.47
CA ILE A 133 3.49 13.61 9.70
C ILE A 133 4.62 14.06 10.64
N LYS A 134 4.32 14.95 11.59
CA LYS A 134 5.31 15.41 12.57
C LYS A 134 5.89 14.23 13.36
N LYS A 135 5.04 13.29 13.80
CA LYS A 135 5.50 12.11 14.52
C LYS A 135 6.37 11.18 13.67
N ALA A 136 6.09 11.05 12.37
CA ALA A 136 6.92 10.29 11.46
C ALA A 136 8.33 10.89 11.33
N GLU A 137 8.44 12.22 11.23
CA GLU A 137 9.75 12.89 11.19
C GLU A 137 10.53 12.75 12.51
N GLU A 138 9.85 12.88 13.67
CA GLU A 138 10.46 12.64 14.98
C GLU A 138 11.03 11.20 15.07
N LEU A 139 10.26 10.20 14.65
CA LEU A 139 10.71 8.81 14.65
C LEU A 139 11.88 8.58 13.68
N LYS A 140 11.86 9.24 12.52
CA LYS A 140 12.97 9.16 11.57
C LYS A 140 14.30 9.64 12.18
N GLU A 141 14.26 10.74 12.92
CA GLU A 141 15.44 11.25 13.65
C GLU A 141 15.88 10.28 14.76
N GLU A 142 14.92 9.73 15.51
CA GLU A 142 15.16 8.79 16.61
C GLU A 142 15.82 7.49 16.13
N TYR A 143 15.33 6.89 15.03
CA TYR A 143 15.87 5.65 14.48
C TYR A 143 17.17 5.84 13.70
N GLY A 144 17.42 7.02 13.15
CA GLY A 144 18.61 7.34 12.36
C GLY A 144 18.66 6.62 11.00
N ASN A 145 18.57 5.29 10.96
CA ASN A 145 18.43 4.52 9.72
C ASN A 145 16.95 4.30 9.40
N ALA A 146 16.28 5.33 8.94
CA ALA A 146 14.86 5.30 8.60
C ALA A 146 14.58 5.91 7.22
N PHE A 147 13.55 5.39 6.55
CA PHE A 147 13.09 5.84 5.25
C PHE A 147 11.60 6.18 5.29
N ILE A 148 11.24 7.39 4.85
CA ILE A 148 9.85 7.83 4.68
C ILE A 148 9.57 7.91 3.18
N PRO A 149 8.70 7.03 2.64
CA PRO A 149 8.37 7.01 1.21
C PRO A 149 7.72 8.30 0.71
N GLN A 150 6.90 8.96 1.53
CA GLN A 150 6.21 10.22 1.22
C GLN A 150 5.27 10.10 0.00
N GLN A 151 4.27 9.26 0.08
CA GLN A 151 3.25 9.12 -0.95
C GLN A 151 2.37 10.36 -1.06
#